data_ea6a7192c9b6dad8cb44f047e9cb62d4
#
_entry.id   ea6a7192c9b6dad8cb44f047e9cb62d4
#
_cell.length_a   1.000
_cell.length_b   1.000
_cell.length_c   1.000
_cell.angle_alpha   90.00
_cell.angle_beta   90.00
_cell.angle_gamma   90.00
#
_symmetry.space_group_name_H-M   'P 1'
#
loop_
_entity.id
_entity.type
_entity.pdbx_description
1 polymer ?
#
loop_
_entity_poly.entity_id
_entity_poly.type
_entity_poly.pdbx_seq_one_letter_code
_entity_poly.pdbx_strand_id
1 'polypeptide(L)'
;DDLVIEGKRLIAQAPRQEKNLWRLRVGLIALKQNQANEARALFDAAMPAAGQILQTDASTRMAQSLFSPENVKGFHGEPYERAMGWFYRGLIYWMDGEPANARACFRTAQLMDALAEKQQYRADWVILDYLDGFITTKLDKDGSAALQRAREHAGAIALPDYNPTANTLVVL
;
A
#
# COMPACT_ATOMS: atom_id res chain seq x y z
N ASP A 1 27.14 10.35 1.33
CA ASP A 1 26.96 8.89 1.42
C ASP A 1 25.53 8.57 0.93
N ASP A 2 25.40 7.60 0.04
CA ASP A 2 24.12 7.19 -0.49
C ASP A 2 23.38 6.37 0.59
N LEU A 3 22.30 6.95 1.13
CA LEU A 3 21.50 6.34 2.19
C LEU A 3 20.89 4.98 1.77
N VAL A 4 20.69 4.76 0.46
CA VAL A 4 20.18 3.48 -0.04
C VAL A 4 21.26 2.41 0.04
N ILE A 5 22.52 2.75 -0.28
CA ILE A 5 23.64 1.81 -0.16
C ILE A 5 23.83 1.39 1.30
N GLU A 6 23.83 2.36 2.22
CA GLU A 6 23.96 2.05 3.65
C GLU A 6 22.75 1.26 4.17
N GLY A 7 21.55 1.62 3.75
CA GLY A 7 20.34 0.87 4.06
C GLY A 7 20.41 -0.60 3.59
N LYS A 8 20.94 -0.87 2.40
CA LYS A 8 21.14 -2.24 1.91
C LYS A 8 22.13 -3.04 2.78
N ARG A 9 23.15 -2.41 3.34
CA ARG A 9 24.06 -3.05 4.31
C ARG A 9 23.32 -3.44 5.58
N LEU A 10 22.48 -2.53 6.11
CA LEU A 10 21.63 -2.81 7.27
C LEU A 10 20.66 -3.98 6.99
N ILE A 11 20.04 -4.04 5.82
CA ILE A 11 19.17 -5.17 5.43
C ILE A 11 19.96 -6.49 5.44
N ALA A 12 21.19 -6.51 4.96
CA ALA A 12 22.01 -7.72 4.93
C ALA A 12 22.31 -8.25 6.34
N GLN A 13 22.54 -7.36 7.30
CA GLN A 13 22.88 -7.66 8.69
C GLN A 13 21.66 -7.89 9.59
N ALA A 14 20.48 -7.41 9.18
CA ALA A 14 19.25 -7.48 9.98
C ALA A 14 18.80 -8.92 10.26
N PRO A 15 18.23 -9.18 11.45
CA PRO A 15 17.56 -10.44 11.73
C PRO A 15 16.47 -10.74 10.69
N ARG A 16 16.21 -12.04 10.44
CA ARG A 16 15.26 -12.47 9.39
C ARG A 16 13.88 -11.81 9.54
N GLN A 17 13.38 -11.70 10.75
CA GLN A 17 12.08 -11.11 11.06
C GLN A 17 11.99 -9.61 10.79
N GLU A 18 13.12 -8.89 10.82
CA GLU A 18 13.18 -7.45 10.61
C GLU A 18 13.52 -7.05 9.16
N LYS A 19 14.01 -7.99 8.36
CA LYS A 19 14.49 -7.70 7.00
C LYS A 19 13.43 -7.01 6.13
N ASN A 20 12.17 -7.42 6.24
CA ASN A 20 11.11 -6.83 5.45
C ASN A 20 10.79 -5.39 5.89
N LEU A 21 10.80 -5.11 7.19
CA LEU A 21 10.66 -3.74 7.68
C LEU A 21 11.79 -2.84 7.19
N TRP A 22 13.03 -3.31 7.26
CA TRP A 22 14.18 -2.58 6.71
C TRP A 22 14.07 -2.36 5.20
N ARG A 23 13.62 -3.36 4.43
CA ARG A 23 13.37 -3.21 2.99
C ARG A 23 12.34 -2.11 2.69
N LEU A 24 11.25 -2.06 3.45
CA LEU A 24 10.23 -1.01 3.28
C LEU A 24 10.80 0.38 3.59
N ARG A 25 11.56 0.52 4.69
CA ARG A 25 12.20 1.79 5.07
C ARG A 25 13.19 2.28 4.02
N VAL A 26 14.07 1.39 3.56
CA VAL A 26 15.07 1.74 2.51
C VAL A 26 14.38 1.98 1.16
N GLY A 27 13.33 1.23 0.84
CA GLY A 27 12.49 1.47 -0.33
C GLY A 27 11.86 2.85 -0.34
N LEU A 28 11.37 3.32 0.81
CA LEU A 28 10.84 4.68 0.96
C LEU A 28 11.94 5.75 0.79
N ILE A 29 13.14 5.51 1.33
CA ILE A 29 14.30 6.40 1.11
C ILE A 29 14.63 6.48 -0.38
N ALA A 30 14.65 5.33 -1.07
CA ALA A 30 14.90 5.26 -2.51
C ALA A 30 13.85 6.06 -3.32
N LEU A 31 12.56 5.96 -2.97
CA LEU A 31 11.51 6.78 -3.58
C LEU A 31 11.76 8.28 -3.39
N LYS A 32 12.10 8.71 -2.17
CA LYS A 32 12.39 10.11 -1.87
C LYS A 32 13.62 10.64 -2.63
N GLN A 33 14.54 9.76 -3.01
CA GLN A 33 15.72 10.08 -3.81
C GLN A 33 15.50 9.90 -5.32
N ASN A 34 14.27 9.70 -5.78
CA ASN A 34 13.92 9.42 -7.18
C ASN A 34 14.59 8.16 -7.75
N GLN A 35 14.96 7.21 -6.89
CA GLN A 35 15.54 5.91 -7.28
C GLN A 35 14.42 4.87 -7.42
N ALA A 36 13.49 5.07 -8.36
CA ALA A 36 12.26 4.26 -8.48
C ALA A 36 12.55 2.76 -8.71
N ASN A 37 13.58 2.40 -9.46
CA ASN A 37 13.96 1.00 -9.70
C ASN A 37 14.44 0.30 -8.43
N GLU A 38 15.22 0.99 -7.61
CA GLU A 38 15.66 0.48 -6.31
C GLU A 38 14.50 0.33 -5.33
N ALA A 39 13.62 1.32 -5.29
CA ALA A 39 12.41 1.27 -4.47
C ALA A 39 11.54 0.06 -4.87
N ARG A 40 11.30 -0.12 -6.18
CA ARG A 40 10.54 -1.28 -6.70
C ARG A 40 11.15 -2.60 -6.24
N ALA A 41 12.44 -2.81 -6.44
CA ALA A 41 13.12 -4.04 -6.06
C ALA A 41 13.00 -4.32 -4.54
N LEU A 42 13.12 -3.30 -3.71
CA LEU A 42 13.01 -3.41 -2.26
C LEU A 42 11.58 -3.73 -1.81
N PHE A 43 10.58 -3.07 -2.39
CA PHE A 43 9.17 -3.37 -2.09
C PHE A 43 8.76 -4.76 -2.58
N ASP A 44 9.19 -5.17 -3.77
CA ASP A 44 8.93 -6.53 -4.29
C ASP A 44 9.55 -7.61 -3.41
N ALA A 45 10.74 -7.35 -2.86
CA ALA A 45 11.38 -8.27 -1.94
C ALA A 45 10.73 -8.32 -0.55
N ALA A 46 9.97 -7.28 -0.16
CA ALA A 46 9.29 -7.19 1.13
C ALA A 46 7.85 -7.67 1.09
N MET A 47 7.16 -7.50 -0.05
CA MET A 47 5.73 -7.69 -0.19
C MET A 47 5.42 -8.77 -1.23
N PRO A 48 4.33 -9.54 -1.08
CA PRO A 48 3.88 -10.47 -2.12
C PRO A 48 3.60 -9.75 -3.44
N ALA A 49 3.75 -10.45 -4.56
CA ALA A 49 3.41 -9.88 -5.87
C ALA A 49 1.91 -9.52 -5.95
N ALA A 50 1.59 -8.37 -6.55
CA ALA A 50 0.20 -7.90 -6.66
C ALA A 50 -0.68 -8.87 -7.46
N GLY A 51 -0.13 -9.59 -8.44
CA GLY A 51 -0.87 -10.61 -9.19
C GLY A 51 -1.36 -11.77 -8.32
N GLN A 52 -0.64 -12.12 -7.26
CA GLN A 52 -1.09 -13.12 -6.28
C GLN A 52 -2.26 -12.59 -5.44
N ILE A 53 -2.31 -11.29 -5.21
CA ILE A 53 -3.40 -10.64 -4.48
C ILE A 53 -4.70 -10.65 -5.31
N LEU A 54 -4.61 -10.43 -6.62
CA LEU A 54 -5.76 -10.40 -7.52
C LEU A 54 -6.44 -11.78 -7.68
N GLN A 55 -5.68 -12.87 -7.55
CA GLN A 55 -6.18 -14.23 -7.70
C GLN A 55 -6.93 -14.77 -6.47
N THR A 56 -6.79 -14.10 -5.33
CA THR A 56 -7.37 -14.58 -4.06
C THR A 56 -8.46 -13.62 -3.60
N ASP A 57 -9.64 -14.14 -3.29
CA ASP A 57 -10.72 -13.35 -2.70
C ASP A 57 -10.26 -12.67 -1.39
N ALA A 58 -10.75 -11.47 -1.14
CA ALA A 58 -10.42 -10.68 0.04
C ALA A 58 -10.71 -11.42 1.36
N SER A 59 -11.84 -12.15 1.42
CA SER A 59 -12.22 -12.96 2.57
C SER A 59 -11.27 -14.14 2.81
N THR A 60 -10.85 -14.80 1.75
CA THR A 60 -9.89 -15.90 1.80
C THR A 60 -8.51 -15.42 2.23
N ARG A 61 -8.08 -14.24 1.76
CA ARG A 61 -6.81 -13.63 2.19
C ARG A 61 -6.82 -13.23 3.65
N MET A 62 -7.92 -12.69 4.13
CA MET A 62 -8.09 -12.33 5.55
C MET A 62 -8.05 -13.59 6.42
N ALA A 63 -8.76 -14.65 6.04
CA ALA A 63 -8.75 -15.93 6.73
C ALA A 63 -7.33 -16.54 6.74
N GLN A 64 -6.63 -16.57 5.61
CA GLN A 64 -5.25 -17.06 5.53
C GLN A 64 -4.30 -16.25 6.39
N SER A 65 -4.46 -14.92 6.45
CA SER A 65 -3.67 -14.06 7.33
C SER A 65 -3.90 -14.33 8.81
N LEU A 66 -5.13 -14.65 9.20
CA LEU A 66 -5.49 -14.93 10.59
C LEU A 66 -5.04 -16.32 11.06
N PHE A 67 -5.11 -17.32 10.16
CA PHE A 67 -4.83 -18.72 10.50
C PHE A 67 -3.41 -19.19 10.14
N SER A 68 -2.64 -18.40 9.38
CA SER A 68 -1.25 -18.76 9.09
C SER A 68 -0.37 -18.58 10.32
N PRO A 69 0.50 -19.56 10.65
CA PRO A 69 1.49 -19.40 11.72
C PRO A 69 2.34 -18.14 11.48
N GLU A 70 2.69 -17.42 12.55
CA GLU A 70 3.45 -16.17 12.46
C GLU A 70 4.78 -16.29 11.70
N ASN A 71 5.43 -17.45 11.80
CA ASN A 71 6.67 -17.74 11.09
C ASN A 71 6.52 -17.88 9.56
N VAL A 72 5.27 -18.05 9.06
CA VAL A 72 4.94 -18.09 7.62
C VAL A 72 4.53 -16.71 7.10
N LYS A 73 4.14 -15.79 8.01
CA LYS A 73 3.85 -14.40 7.66
C LYS A 73 5.16 -13.69 7.35
N GLY A 74 5.40 -13.40 6.09
CA GLY A 74 6.66 -12.82 5.61
C GLY A 74 7.00 -11.42 6.16
N PHE A 75 6.08 -10.78 6.90
CA PHE A 75 6.27 -9.47 7.50
C PHE A 75 5.50 -9.38 8.82
N HIS A 76 6.21 -9.16 9.92
CA HIS A 76 5.70 -9.07 11.29
C HIS A 76 5.47 -7.63 11.78
N GLY A 77 5.32 -6.66 10.88
CA GLY A 77 5.08 -5.27 11.24
C GLY A 77 3.68 -5.03 11.79
N GLU A 78 3.54 -3.91 12.49
CA GLU A 78 2.24 -3.40 12.93
C GLU A 78 1.27 -3.24 11.75
N PRO A 79 -0.06 -3.30 11.94
CA PRO A 79 -1.03 -3.16 10.87
C PRO A 79 -0.80 -1.92 9.99
N TYR A 80 -0.50 -0.77 10.60
CA TYR A 80 -0.21 0.47 9.86
C TYR A 80 1.09 0.37 9.02
N GLU A 81 2.13 -0.31 9.49
CA GLU A 81 3.37 -0.48 8.71
C GLU A 81 3.11 -1.34 7.47
N ARG A 82 2.28 -2.36 7.61
CA ARG A 82 1.85 -3.20 6.48
C ARG A 82 0.96 -2.42 5.50
N ALA A 83 0.02 -1.62 6.02
CA ALA A 83 -0.81 -0.75 5.21
C ALA A 83 0.05 0.25 4.42
N MET A 84 1.03 0.89 5.07
CA MET A 84 1.98 1.78 4.41
C MET A 84 2.81 1.07 3.34
N GLY A 85 3.28 -0.14 3.59
CA GLY A 85 4.00 -0.94 2.60
C GLY A 85 3.16 -1.14 1.33
N TRP A 86 1.91 -1.55 1.47
CA TRP A 86 0.98 -1.70 0.35
C TRP A 86 0.65 -0.38 -0.34
N PHE A 87 0.49 0.71 0.41
CA PHE A 87 0.27 2.04 -0.14
C PHE A 87 1.42 2.46 -1.07
N TYR A 88 2.67 2.43 -0.61
CA TYR A 88 3.81 2.82 -1.44
C TYR A 88 4.02 1.87 -2.62
N ARG A 89 3.77 0.56 -2.44
CA ARG A 89 3.82 -0.37 -3.57
C ARG A 89 2.75 -0.07 -4.61
N GLY A 90 1.56 0.33 -4.16
CA GLY A 90 0.49 0.80 -5.04
C GLY A 90 0.87 2.04 -5.84
N LEU A 91 1.53 3.01 -5.21
CA LEU A 91 2.03 4.20 -5.92
C LEU A 91 3.05 3.83 -7.01
N ILE A 92 3.95 2.89 -6.73
CA ILE A 92 4.92 2.42 -7.74
C ILE A 92 4.21 1.77 -8.92
N TYR A 93 3.23 0.89 -8.69
CA TYR A 93 2.43 0.31 -9.78
C TYR A 93 1.68 1.38 -10.58
N TRP A 94 1.17 2.42 -9.90
CA TRP A 94 0.55 3.54 -10.60
C TRP A 94 1.53 4.28 -11.49
N MET A 95 2.74 4.57 -11.00
CA MET A 95 3.81 5.20 -11.78
C MET A 95 4.26 4.34 -12.96
N ASP A 96 4.18 3.01 -12.84
CA ASP A 96 4.51 2.05 -13.90
C ASP A 96 3.39 1.90 -14.97
N GLY A 97 2.26 2.58 -14.79
CA GLY A 97 1.11 2.45 -15.69
C GLY A 97 0.30 1.17 -15.49
N GLU A 98 0.36 0.59 -14.30
CA GLU A 98 -0.35 -0.64 -13.90
C GLU A 98 -1.50 -0.35 -12.92
N PRO A 99 -2.57 0.35 -13.34
CA PRO A 99 -3.61 0.82 -12.42
C PRO A 99 -4.38 -0.31 -11.73
N ALA A 100 -4.56 -1.46 -12.37
CA ALA A 100 -5.23 -2.60 -11.75
C ALA A 100 -4.43 -3.16 -10.57
N ASN A 101 -3.10 -3.27 -10.71
CA ASN A 101 -2.20 -3.70 -9.65
C ASN A 101 -2.10 -2.65 -8.53
N ALA A 102 -2.05 -1.37 -8.89
CA ALA A 102 -2.09 -0.26 -7.93
C ALA A 102 -3.36 -0.33 -7.06
N ARG A 103 -4.52 -0.50 -7.69
CA ARG A 103 -5.80 -0.64 -6.99
C ARG A 103 -5.81 -1.84 -6.04
N ALA A 104 -5.29 -2.99 -6.48
CA ALA A 104 -5.20 -4.17 -5.62
C ALA A 104 -4.34 -3.91 -4.38
N CYS A 105 -3.24 -3.16 -4.52
CA CYS A 105 -2.41 -2.77 -3.40
C CYS A 105 -3.16 -1.85 -2.42
N PHE A 106 -3.86 -0.81 -2.90
CA PHE A 106 -4.61 0.10 -2.03
C PHE A 106 -5.74 -0.61 -1.28
N ARG A 107 -6.46 -1.53 -1.93
CA ARG A 107 -7.47 -2.35 -1.26
C ARG A 107 -6.87 -3.30 -0.23
N THR A 108 -5.67 -3.82 -0.47
CA THR A 108 -4.97 -4.62 0.53
C THR A 108 -4.50 -3.76 1.70
N ALA A 109 -4.04 -2.52 1.44
CA ALA A 109 -3.73 -1.56 2.49
C ALA A 109 -4.95 -1.27 3.38
N GLN A 110 -6.14 -1.05 2.80
CA GLN A 110 -7.39 -0.88 3.55
C GLN A 110 -7.68 -2.08 4.47
N LEU A 111 -7.47 -3.32 3.98
CA LEU A 111 -7.65 -4.51 4.80
C LEU A 111 -6.65 -4.58 5.96
N MET A 112 -5.40 -4.17 5.75
CA MET A 112 -4.40 -4.13 6.81
C MET A 112 -4.73 -3.04 7.84
N ASP A 113 -5.18 -1.88 7.39
CA ASP A 113 -5.61 -0.77 8.25
C ASP A 113 -6.80 -1.16 9.12
N ALA A 114 -7.78 -1.88 8.56
CA ALA A 114 -8.93 -2.39 9.29
C ALA A 114 -8.56 -3.41 10.39
N LEU A 115 -7.35 -3.97 10.38
CA LEU A 115 -6.85 -4.89 11.41
C LEU A 115 -6.19 -4.16 12.60
N ALA A 116 -6.19 -2.84 12.64
CA ALA A 116 -5.67 -2.08 13.77
C ALA A 116 -6.36 -2.51 15.08
N GLU A 117 -5.57 -2.72 16.14
CA GLU A 117 -6.10 -3.21 17.43
C GLU A 117 -7.08 -2.23 18.06
N LYS A 118 -6.76 -0.93 18.00
CA LYS A 118 -7.62 0.12 18.56
C LYS A 118 -8.67 0.51 17.53
N GLN A 119 -9.95 0.37 17.90
CA GLN A 119 -11.08 0.66 17.02
C GLN A 119 -11.06 2.07 16.41
N GLN A 120 -10.53 3.06 17.13
CA GLN A 120 -10.42 4.46 16.67
C GLN A 120 -9.45 4.64 15.50
N TYR A 121 -8.58 3.68 15.21
CA TYR A 121 -7.60 3.72 14.11
C TYR A 121 -7.93 2.72 13.01
N ARG A 122 -9.12 2.12 13.05
CA ARG A 122 -9.55 1.17 12.02
C ARG A 122 -10.19 1.88 10.85
N ALA A 123 -9.69 1.58 9.67
CA ALA A 123 -10.23 2.09 8.41
C ALA A 123 -10.34 3.62 8.34
N ASP A 124 -9.42 4.34 9.02
CA ASP A 124 -9.42 5.80 9.08
C ASP A 124 -8.52 6.47 8.02
N TRP A 125 -7.88 5.67 7.18
CA TRP A 125 -6.93 6.18 6.19
C TRP A 125 -7.65 6.58 4.89
N VAL A 126 -8.23 7.76 4.91
CA VAL A 126 -9.06 8.36 3.84
C VAL A 126 -8.45 8.25 2.45
N ILE A 127 -7.12 8.43 2.33
CA ILE A 127 -6.42 8.39 1.06
C ILE A 127 -6.57 7.05 0.34
N LEU A 128 -6.69 5.94 1.06
CA LEU A 128 -6.83 4.61 0.47
C LEU A 128 -8.19 4.45 -0.23
N ASP A 129 -9.27 4.91 0.40
CA ASP A 129 -10.60 4.92 -0.21
C ASP A 129 -10.65 5.86 -1.41
N TYR A 130 -10.06 7.04 -1.28
CA TYR A 130 -10.01 8.01 -2.38
C TYR A 130 -9.27 7.44 -3.60
N LEU A 131 -8.11 6.81 -3.40
CA LEU A 131 -7.32 6.20 -4.48
C LEU A 131 -8.02 4.98 -5.09
N ASP A 132 -8.69 4.14 -4.29
CA ASP A 132 -9.50 3.03 -4.83
C ASP A 132 -10.60 3.57 -5.75
N GLY A 133 -11.34 4.59 -5.32
CA GLY A 133 -12.38 5.22 -6.12
C GLY A 133 -11.84 5.91 -7.37
N PHE A 134 -10.78 6.68 -7.22
CA PHE A 134 -10.11 7.38 -8.32
C PHE A 134 -9.65 6.39 -9.41
N ILE A 135 -8.91 5.34 -9.03
CA ILE A 135 -8.42 4.34 -9.99
C ILE A 135 -9.56 3.53 -10.60
N THR A 136 -10.57 3.18 -9.80
CA THR A 136 -11.74 2.45 -10.29
C THR A 136 -12.40 3.23 -11.43
N THR A 137 -12.56 4.53 -11.28
CA THR A 137 -13.14 5.38 -12.33
C THR A 137 -12.21 5.53 -13.53
N LYS A 138 -10.88 5.61 -13.32
CA LYS A 138 -9.90 5.60 -14.42
C LYS A 138 -9.88 4.28 -15.21
N LEU A 139 -10.36 3.20 -14.63
CA LEU A 139 -10.53 1.89 -15.29
C LEU A 139 -11.92 1.72 -15.93
N ASP A 140 -12.62 2.82 -16.18
CA ASP A 140 -13.97 2.85 -16.75
C ASP A 140 -15.01 2.03 -15.95
N LYS A 141 -14.85 2.01 -14.61
CA LYS A 141 -15.77 1.37 -13.68
C LYS A 141 -16.36 2.38 -12.71
N ASP A 142 -17.44 2.01 -12.04
CA ASP A 142 -18.06 2.86 -11.03
C ASP A 142 -17.23 2.88 -9.74
N GLY A 143 -16.54 4.01 -9.49
CA GLY A 143 -15.77 4.28 -8.29
C GLY A 143 -16.52 5.07 -7.21
N SER A 144 -17.81 5.38 -7.44
CA SER A 144 -18.61 6.27 -6.58
C SER A 144 -18.69 5.81 -5.13
N ALA A 145 -18.87 4.52 -4.90
CA ALA A 145 -18.97 3.96 -3.55
C ALA A 145 -17.67 4.16 -2.74
N ALA A 146 -16.51 4.00 -3.35
CA ALA A 146 -15.22 4.23 -2.66
C ALA A 146 -14.98 5.72 -2.42
N LEU A 147 -15.29 6.59 -3.39
CA LEU A 147 -15.21 8.05 -3.22
C LEU A 147 -16.18 8.55 -2.15
N GLN A 148 -17.35 7.96 -2.02
CA GLN A 148 -18.30 8.29 -0.95
C GLN A 148 -17.73 7.90 0.42
N ARG A 149 -17.20 6.68 0.60
CA ARG A 149 -16.54 6.28 1.86
C ARG A 149 -15.40 7.23 2.22
N ALA A 150 -14.58 7.62 1.23
CA ALA A 150 -13.52 8.58 1.45
C ALA A 150 -14.05 9.91 2.04
N ARG A 151 -15.17 10.42 1.51
CA ARG A 151 -15.82 11.64 2.04
C ARG A 151 -16.37 11.45 3.44
N GLU A 152 -17.00 10.30 3.72
CA GLU A 152 -17.52 9.97 5.05
C GLU A 152 -16.40 9.91 6.10
N HIS A 153 -15.26 9.28 5.77
CA HIS A 153 -14.10 9.19 6.66
C HIS A 153 -13.33 10.51 6.78
N ALA A 154 -13.35 11.35 5.74
CA ALA A 154 -12.67 12.65 5.77
C ALA A 154 -13.28 13.66 6.77
N GLY A 155 -14.54 13.45 7.18
CA GLY A 155 -15.23 14.35 8.10
C GLY A 155 -15.27 15.79 7.58
N ALA A 156 -14.56 16.70 8.26
CA ALA A 156 -14.51 18.11 7.87
C ALA A 156 -13.48 18.43 6.77
N ILE A 157 -12.66 17.47 6.35
CA ILE A 157 -11.65 17.67 5.30
C ILE A 157 -12.34 17.61 3.94
N ALA A 158 -12.26 18.71 3.18
CA ALA A 158 -12.79 18.74 1.81
C ALA A 158 -11.90 17.91 0.88
N LEU A 159 -12.45 16.85 0.32
CA LEU A 159 -11.79 16.08 -0.72
C LEU A 159 -12.14 16.65 -2.10
N PRO A 160 -11.19 16.70 -3.04
CA PRO A 160 -11.49 17.13 -4.40
C PRO A 160 -12.45 16.13 -5.08
N ASP A 161 -13.34 16.68 -5.90
CA ASP A 161 -14.18 15.85 -6.75
C ASP A 161 -13.33 15.15 -7.82
N TYR A 162 -13.75 13.94 -8.18
CA TYR A 162 -13.12 13.24 -9.29
C TYR A 162 -13.32 14.02 -10.59
N ASN A 163 -12.22 14.35 -11.25
CA ASN A 163 -12.22 14.97 -12.58
C ASN A 163 -11.75 13.96 -13.63
N PRO A 164 -12.62 13.47 -14.53
CA PRO A 164 -12.25 12.47 -15.53
C PRO A 164 -11.24 13.01 -16.56
N THR A 165 -11.15 14.32 -16.74
CA THR A 165 -10.20 14.95 -17.68
C THR A 165 -8.83 15.19 -17.06
N ALA A 166 -8.71 15.11 -15.73
CA ALA A 166 -7.41 15.27 -15.06
C ALA A 166 -6.52 14.05 -15.33
N ASN A 167 -5.27 14.33 -15.70
CA ASN A 167 -4.23 13.31 -15.92
C ASN A 167 -3.19 13.25 -14.82
N THR A 168 -3.31 14.11 -13.81
CA THR A 168 -2.36 14.23 -12.71
C THR A 168 -3.12 14.26 -11.38
N LEU A 169 -2.64 13.48 -10.41
CA LEU A 169 -3.07 13.53 -9.02
C LEU A 169 -1.88 13.99 -8.18
N VAL A 170 -2.07 15.07 -7.42
CA VAL A 170 -1.07 15.58 -6.48
C VAL A 170 -1.52 15.23 -5.06
N VAL A 171 -0.66 14.52 -4.34
CA VAL A 171 -0.85 14.21 -2.92
C VAL A 171 0.17 15.04 -2.14
N LEU A 172 -0.30 15.88 -1.24
CA LEU A 172 0.52 16.80 -0.43
C LEU A 172 0.67 16.28 1.00
#